data_4fc7c374ff8d4cfb6ac3f08c52994fe4
#
_entry.id   4fc7c374ff8d4cfb6ac3f08c52994fe4
#
_cell.length_a   1.000
_cell.length_b   1.000
_cell.length_c   1.000
_cell.angle_alpha   90.00
_cell.angle_beta   90.00
_cell.angle_gamma   90.00
#
_symmetry.space_group_name_H-M   'P 1'
#
loop_
_entity.id
_entity.type
_entity.pdbx_description
1 polymer ?
#
loop_
_entity_poly.entity_id
_entity_poly.type
_entity_poly.pdbx_seq_one_letter_code
_entity_poly.pdbx_strand_id
1 'polypeptide(L)'
;MTAEIAEAASAFAHTGTSITAVNPPDGPASIQGPEDGNACLPGLFKLFDETLNDQAYDAVLIACFDDTGLFELKKRVSIPVIGIGEAAFHAATMLGRTFSTVTTLSASIPVIEDNIKAYGFADQSIRVRASEVPVLEVGQQTRKIIHYEARLACEEDKCDVVVLGCAGMAGLAQSLSAELERPVIDGVSAAMEFCQTLVRMRAA
;
A
#
# COMPACT_ATOMS: atom_id res chain seq x y z
N MET A 1 7.12 5.45 -11.92
CA MET A 1 6.38 4.91 -10.78
C MET A 1 5.71 3.56 -11.08
N THR A 2 4.78 3.41 -12.06
CA THR A 2 4.12 2.10 -12.32
C THR A 2 5.12 0.96 -12.53
N ALA A 3 6.16 1.17 -13.36
CA ALA A 3 7.20 0.17 -13.58
C ALA A 3 8.02 -0.13 -12.30
N GLU A 4 8.33 0.85 -11.50
CA GLU A 4 9.06 0.68 -10.24
C GLU A 4 8.26 -0.11 -9.20
N ILE A 5 6.92 0.15 -9.11
CA ILE A 5 6.03 -0.62 -8.25
C ILE A 5 5.90 -2.06 -8.76
N ALA A 6 5.81 -2.25 -10.07
CA ALA A 6 5.78 -3.58 -10.68
C ALA A 6 7.08 -4.36 -10.41
N GLU A 7 8.23 -3.71 -10.45
CA GLU A 7 9.52 -4.30 -10.09
C GLU A 7 9.55 -4.69 -8.60
N ALA A 8 9.11 -3.78 -7.72
CA ALA A 8 9.01 -4.07 -6.28
C ALA A 8 8.07 -5.26 -6.01
N ALA A 9 6.90 -5.31 -6.66
CA ALA A 9 5.99 -6.43 -6.55
C ALA A 9 6.60 -7.74 -7.07
N SER A 10 7.35 -7.67 -8.19
CA SER A 10 7.98 -8.84 -8.81
C SER A 10 9.05 -9.48 -7.93
N ALA A 11 9.69 -8.70 -7.06
CA ALA A 11 10.67 -9.22 -6.11
C ALA A 11 10.04 -10.20 -5.08
N PHE A 12 8.73 -10.13 -4.88
CA PHE A 12 7.95 -11.01 -3.98
C PHE A 12 7.09 -12.03 -4.74
N ALA A 13 7.21 -12.09 -6.06
CA ALA A 13 6.46 -13.04 -6.87
C ALA A 13 7.01 -14.47 -6.68
N HIS A 14 6.13 -15.42 -6.33
CA HIS A 14 6.49 -16.83 -6.28
C HIS A 14 6.65 -17.40 -7.70
N THR A 15 7.35 -18.53 -7.81
CA THR A 15 7.48 -19.25 -9.08
C THR A 15 6.10 -19.53 -9.68
N GLY A 16 5.89 -19.11 -10.92
CA GLY A 16 4.63 -19.25 -11.65
C GLY A 16 3.67 -18.06 -11.50
N THR A 17 4.01 -17.05 -10.69
CA THR A 17 3.26 -15.79 -10.65
C THR A 17 3.69 -14.86 -11.76
N SER A 18 2.74 -14.34 -12.54
CA SER A 18 2.95 -13.27 -13.51
C SER A 18 2.23 -12.01 -13.07
N ILE A 19 2.80 -10.84 -13.33
CA ILE A 19 2.25 -9.54 -12.93
C ILE A 19 2.01 -8.71 -14.19
N THR A 20 0.79 -8.23 -14.34
CA THR A 20 0.42 -7.21 -15.34
C THR A 20 0.18 -5.90 -14.61
N ALA A 21 1.09 -4.96 -14.74
CA ALA A 21 0.95 -3.64 -14.12
C ALA A 21 0.37 -2.64 -15.12
N VAL A 22 -0.73 -2.02 -14.72
CA VAL A 22 -1.45 -1.03 -15.53
C VAL A 22 -1.80 0.20 -14.69
N ASN A 23 -2.00 1.32 -15.34
CA ASN A 23 -2.53 2.53 -14.72
C ASN A 23 -3.45 3.25 -15.71
N PRO A 24 -4.48 3.97 -15.24
CA PRO A 24 -5.34 4.76 -16.11
C PRO A 24 -4.52 5.78 -16.89
N PRO A 25 -4.77 5.95 -18.19
CA PRO A 25 -4.09 6.96 -19.01
C PRO A 25 -4.49 8.39 -18.63
N ASP A 26 -5.71 8.53 -18.12
CA ASP A 26 -6.30 9.79 -17.70
C ASP A 26 -6.42 9.83 -16.17
N GLY A 27 -6.11 10.96 -15.57
CA GLY A 27 -6.18 11.14 -14.12
C GLY A 27 -4.98 11.88 -13.56
N PRO A 28 -4.90 12.04 -12.22
CA PRO A 28 -3.76 12.68 -11.59
C PRO A 28 -2.49 11.83 -11.76
N ALA A 29 -1.34 12.51 -11.90
CA ALA A 29 -0.04 11.84 -12.03
C ALA A 29 0.35 11.03 -10.77
N SER A 30 -0.21 11.38 -9.62
CA SER A 30 -0.11 10.68 -8.34
C SER A 30 -1.33 10.99 -7.49
N ILE A 31 -1.60 10.16 -6.50
CA ILE A 31 -2.68 10.39 -5.52
C ILE A 31 -2.03 10.92 -4.24
N GLN A 32 -2.38 12.14 -3.86
CA GLN A 32 -1.82 12.87 -2.72
C GLN A 32 -2.92 13.43 -1.80
N GLY A 33 -3.99 12.68 -1.67
CA GLY A 33 -5.13 13.03 -0.82
C GLY A 33 -6.47 12.75 -1.50
N PRO A 34 -7.58 13.12 -0.85
CA PRO A 34 -8.92 12.73 -1.26
C PRO A 34 -9.36 13.30 -2.61
N GLU A 35 -8.89 14.50 -2.99
CA GLU A 35 -9.25 15.11 -4.27
C GLU A 35 -8.69 14.30 -5.44
N ASP A 36 -7.40 13.96 -5.40
CA ASP A 36 -6.76 13.12 -6.41
C ASP A 36 -7.37 11.71 -6.43
N GLY A 37 -7.64 11.15 -5.24
CA GLY A 37 -8.33 9.86 -5.10
C GLY A 37 -9.67 9.87 -5.83
N ASN A 38 -10.51 10.87 -5.60
CA ASN A 38 -11.81 11.00 -6.29
C ASN A 38 -11.64 11.20 -7.79
N ALA A 39 -10.68 12.01 -8.22
CA ALA A 39 -10.43 12.29 -9.63
C ALA A 39 -9.98 11.03 -10.41
N CYS A 40 -9.29 10.09 -9.76
CA CYS A 40 -8.81 8.88 -10.43
C CYS A 40 -9.89 7.79 -10.58
N LEU A 41 -10.97 7.79 -9.78
CA LEU A 41 -11.97 6.71 -9.73
C LEU A 41 -12.58 6.35 -11.10
N PRO A 42 -13.03 7.30 -11.94
CA PRO A 42 -13.65 6.94 -13.23
C PRO A 42 -12.67 6.17 -14.13
N GLY A 43 -11.43 6.64 -14.23
CA GLY A 43 -10.38 5.99 -15.01
C GLY A 43 -9.99 4.63 -14.45
N LEU A 44 -9.88 4.52 -13.12
CA LEU A 44 -9.57 3.27 -12.42
C LEU A 44 -10.63 2.20 -12.69
N PHE A 45 -11.92 2.54 -12.54
CA PHE A 45 -13.00 1.59 -12.73
C PHE A 45 -13.10 1.12 -14.19
N LYS A 46 -12.94 2.04 -15.14
CA LYS A 46 -12.92 1.70 -16.56
C LYS A 46 -11.77 0.75 -16.88
N LEU A 47 -10.55 1.09 -16.46
CA LEU A 47 -9.36 0.26 -16.69
C LEU A 47 -9.50 -1.12 -16.04
N PHE A 48 -10.05 -1.19 -14.84
CA PHE A 48 -10.30 -2.44 -14.12
C PHE A 48 -11.22 -3.36 -14.94
N ASP A 49 -12.35 -2.84 -15.38
CA ASP A 49 -13.35 -3.60 -16.16
C ASP A 49 -12.74 -4.04 -17.51
N GLU A 50 -12.04 -3.17 -18.23
CA GLU A 50 -11.35 -3.49 -19.49
C GLU A 50 -10.30 -4.57 -19.31
N THR A 51 -9.43 -4.44 -18.29
CA THR A 51 -8.35 -5.39 -18.03
C THR A 51 -8.88 -6.79 -17.72
N LEU A 52 -9.93 -6.90 -16.90
CA LEU A 52 -10.51 -8.20 -16.54
C LEU A 52 -11.38 -8.82 -17.64
N ASN A 53 -11.85 -8.02 -18.60
CA ASN A 53 -12.53 -8.54 -19.77
C ASN A 53 -11.56 -9.07 -20.85
N ASP A 54 -10.32 -8.56 -20.87
CA ASP A 54 -9.31 -8.94 -21.86
C ASP A 54 -8.72 -10.32 -21.58
N GLN A 55 -8.43 -10.61 -20.30
CA GLN A 55 -7.94 -11.93 -19.86
C GLN A 55 -8.32 -12.26 -18.42
N ALA A 56 -8.21 -13.55 -18.06
CA ALA A 56 -8.45 -14.00 -16.71
C ALA A 56 -7.24 -13.67 -15.80
N TYR A 57 -7.56 -13.20 -14.59
CA TYR A 57 -6.60 -12.98 -13.52
C TYR A 57 -7.04 -13.72 -12.25
N ASP A 58 -6.09 -14.17 -11.44
CA ASP A 58 -6.37 -14.89 -10.20
C ASP A 58 -6.56 -13.94 -9.01
N ALA A 59 -5.96 -12.76 -9.06
CA ALA A 59 -6.12 -11.70 -8.05
C ALA A 59 -5.82 -10.32 -8.63
N VAL A 60 -6.26 -9.27 -7.95
CA VAL A 60 -5.95 -7.87 -8.26
C VAL A 60 -5.35 -7.19 -7.05
N LEU A 61 -4.31 -6.37 -7.28
CA LEU A 61 -3.67 -5.55 -6.27
C LEU A 61 -3.87 -4.07 -6.61
N ILE A 62 -4.43 -3.30 -5.68
CA ILE A 62 -4.58 -1.85 -5.80
C ILE A 62 -3.34 -1.20 -5.19
N ALA A 63 -2.45 -0.70 -6.06
CA ALA A 63 -1.13 -0.19 -5.69
C ALA A 63 -1.15 1.30 -5.29
N CYS A 64 -2.21 1.74 -4.62
CA CYS A 64 -2.33 3.04 -3.96
C CYS A 64 -2.55 2.80 -2.46
N PHE A 65 -1.78 3.46 -1.60
CA PHE A 65 -1.87 3.22 -0.15
C PHE A 65 -3.16 3.77 0.46
N ASP A 66 -3.78 4.75 -0.17
CA ASP A 66 -5.11 5.23 0.20
C ASP A 66 -6.22 4.21 -0.15
N ASP A 67 -5.87 3.05 -0.71
CA ASP A 67 -6.77 1.97 -1.15
C ASP A 67 -7.93 2.50 -2.01
N THR A 68 -7.62 3.45 -2.89
CA THR A 68 -8.57 4.18 -3.71
C THR A 68 -9.43 3.23 -4.54
N GLY A 69 -10.74 3.27 -4.34
CA GLY A 69 -11.71 2.43 -5.06
C GLY A 69 -11.82 0.99 -4.58
N LEU A 70 -11.00 0.54 -3.64
CA LEU A 70 -10.89 -0.86 -3.21
C LEU A 70 -12.25 -1.49 -2.84
N PHE A 71 -13.02 -0.83 -1.97
CA PHE A 71 -14.30 -1.37 -1.50
C PHE A 71 -15.33 -1.57 -2.62
N GLU A 72 -15.29 -0.70 -3.64
CA GLU A 72 -16.18 -0.83 -4.79
C GLU A 72 -15.69 -1.91 -5.76
N LEU A 73 -14.38 -2.02 -5.96
CA LEU A 73 -13.80 -3.04 -6.83
C LEU A 73 -13.99 -4.46 -6.28
N LYS A 74 -13.91 -4.64 -4.97
CA LYS A 74 -14.23 -5.92 -4.31
C LYS A 74 -15.64 -6.42 -4.59
N LYS A 75 -16.61 -5.54 -4.84
CA LYS A 75 -17.99 -5.92 -5.16
C LYS A 75 -18.18 -6.36 -6.61
N ARG A 76 -17.28 -6.02 -7.51
CA ARG A 76 -17.40 -6.27 -8.94
C ARG A 76 -16.94 -7.65 -9.37
N VAL A 77 -16.11 -8.31 -8.59
CA VAL A 77 -15.48 -9.59 -8.95
C VAL A 77 -15.48 -10.58 -7.80
N SER A 78 -15.33 -11.85 -8.13
CA SER A 78 -15.22 -12.93 -7.14
C SER A 78 -13.77 -13.29 -6.80
N ILE A 79 -12.78 -12.83 -7.57
CA ILE A 79 -11.36 -13.03 -7.25
C ILE A 79 -10.91 -12.09 -6.12
N PRO A 80 -9.83 -12.40 -5.38
CA PRO A 80 -9.28 -11.50 -4.38
C PRO A 80 -8.90 -10.14 -5.00
N VAL A 81 -9.36 -9.06 -4.38
CA VAL A 81 -8.91 -7.69 -4.66
C VAL A 81 -8.32 -7.15 -3.35
N ILE A 82 -7.05 -6.82 -3.33
CA ILE A 82 -6.33 -6.42 -2.13
C ILE A 82 -5.73 -5.04 -2.34
N GLY A 83 -5.96 -4.15 -1.38
CA GLY A 83 -5.28 -2.87 -1.32
C GLY A 83 -3.96 -2.97 -0.57
N ILE A 84 -2.97 -2.18 -0.96
CA ILE A 84 -1.66 -2.21 -0.28
C ILE A 84 -1.74 -1.61 1.13
N GLY A 85 -2.67 -0.67 1.40
CA GLY A 85 -2.94 -0.16 2.74
C GLY A 85 -3.57 -1.24 3.62
N GLU A 86 -4.66 -1.87 3.14
CA GLU A 86 -5.31 -3.00 3.81
C GLU A 86 -4.30 -4.10 4.19
N ALA A 87 -3.49 -4.52 3.22
CA ALA A 87 -2.50 -5.58 3.44
C ALA A 87 -1.44 -5.19 4.47
N ALA A 88 -0.95 -3.95 4.41
CA ALA A 88 0.06 -3.48 5.36
C ALA A 88 -0.46 -3.45 6.80
N PHE A 89 -1.70 -2.99 7.01
CA PHE A 89 -2.29 -2.96 8.35
C PHE A 89 -2.55 -4.36 8.89
N HIS A 90 -3.04 -5.28 8.07
CA HIS A 90 -3.18 -6.68 8.47
C HIS A 90 -1.82 -7.30 8.85
N ALA A 91 -0.79 -7.10 8.03
CA ALA A 91 0.56 -7.60 8.33
C ALA A 91 1.11 -7.00 9.62
N ALA A 92 0.95 -5.68 9.81
CA ALA A 92 1.44 -4.98 11.00
C ALA A 92 0.79 -5.52 12.28
N THR A 93 -0.53 -5.75 12.28
CA THR A 93 -1.24 -6.28 13.46
C THR A 93 -0.92 -7.75 13.76
N MET A 94 -0.40 -8.50 12.81
CA MET A 94 0.11 -9.87 13.03
C MET A 94 1.53 -9.88 13.60
N LEU A 95 2.32 -8.83 13.37
CA LEU A 95 3.72 -8.74 13.81
C LEU A 95 3.89 -7.98 15.12
N GLY A 96 2.98 -7.09 15.47
CA GLY A 96 3.02 -6.31 16.69
C GLY A 96 1.62 -5.99 17.20
N ARG A 97 1.54 -5.43 18.42
CA ARG A 97 0.27 -5.02 19.02
C ARG A 97 -0.17 -3.64 18.55
N THR A 98 0.80 -2.81 18.18
CA THR A 98 0.57 -1.42 17.77
C THR A 98 1.43 -1.07 16.56
N PHE A 99 0.94 -0.14 15.76
CA PHE A 99 1.70 0.39 14.62
C PHE A 99 1.51 1.90 14.47
N SER A 100 2.50 2.55 13.85
CA SER A 100 2.38 3.90 13.29
C SER A 100 2.64 3.86 11.80
N THR A 101 1.96 4.71 11.05
CA THR A 101 2.11 4.81 9.60
C THR A 101 2.90 6.06 9.23
N VAL A 102 3.83 5.93 8.29
CA VAL A 102 4.56 7.06 7.70
C VAL A 102 4.16 7.21 6.25
N THR A 103 3.34 8.22 5.96
CA THR A 103 2.89 8.54 4.60
C THR A 103 3.70 9.67 3.97
N THR A 104 3.35 10.02 2.76
CA THR A 104 3.95 11.10 1.98
C THR A 104 3.51 12.47 2.47
N LEU A 105 2.31 12.91 2.12
CA LEU A 105 1.79 14.22 2.46
C LEU A 105 0.70 14.15 3.54
N SER A 106 0.61 15.18 4.35
CA SER A 106 -0.42 15.32 5.38
C SER A 106 -1.85 15.30 4.83
N ALA A 107 -2.05 15.64 3.56
CA ALA A 107 -3.35 15.55 2.89
C ALA A 107 -3.92 14.12 2.83
N SER A 108 -3.07 13.08 2.84
CA SER A 108 -3.51 11.68 2.87
C SER A 108 -3.84 11.17 4.28
N ILE A 109 -3.45 11.87 5.35
CA ILE A 109 -3.68 11.40 6.73
C ILE A 109 -5.15 11.06 7.00
N PRO A 110 -6.14 11.93 6.69
CA PRO A 110 -7.54 11.63 6.97
C PRO A 110 -8.05 10.37 6.25
N VAL A 111 -7.64 10.17 5.00
CA VAL A 111 -8.04 8.99 4.20
C VAL A 111 -7.47 7.71 4.82
N ILE A 112 -6.19 7.74 5.22
CA ILE A 112 -5.51 6.61 5.85
C ILE A 112 -6.14 6.28 7.20
N GLU A 113 -6.44 7.28 8.03
CA GLU A 113 -7.11 7.07 9.33
C GLU A 113 -8.52 6.50 9.17
N ASP A 114 -9.27 6.94 8.16
CA ASP A 114 -10.60 6.41 7.87
C ASP A 114 -10.53 4.96 7.36
N ASN A 115 -9.54 4.63 6.54
CA ASN A 115 -9.29 3.24 6.13
C ASN A 115 -8.92 2.35 7.33
N ILE A 116 -8.02 2.80 8.21
CA ILE A 116 -7.65 2.07 9.43
C ILE A 116 -8.89 1.77 10.28
N LYS A 117 -9.78 2.75 10.45
CA LYS A 117 -11.05 2.57 11.18
C LYS A 117 -11.98 1.58 10.46
N ALA A 118 -12.12 1.71 9.13
CA ALA A 118 -12.96 0.83 8.31
C ALA A 118 -12.49 -0.62 8.34
N TYR A 119 -11.19 -0.87 8.44
CA TYR A 119 -10.60 -2.20 8.59
C TYR A 119 -10.64 -2.74 10.03
N GLY A 120 -11.03 -1.91 11.01
CA GLY A 120 -11.16 -2.33 12.41
C GLY A 120 -9.87 -2.26 13.23
N PHE A 121 -8.86 -1.49 12.79
CA PHE A 121 -7.55 -1.38 13.44
C PHE A 121 -7.32 -0.07 14.19
N ALA A 122 -8.38 0.69 14.49
CA ALA A 122 -8.27 1.98 15.16
C ALA A 122 -7.55 1.90 16.53
N ASP A 123 -7.78 0.83 17.28
CA ASP A 123 -7.17 0.62 18.59
C ASP A 123 -5.69 0.23 18.54
N GLN A 124 -5.21 -0.30 17.39
CA GLN A 124 -3.81 -0.67 17.17
C GLN A 124 -3.00 0.43 16.51
N SER A 125 -3.64 1.38 15.83
CA SER A 125 -2.98 2.50 15.19
C SER A 125 -2.70 3.62 16.19
N ILE A 126 -1.42 3.96 16.39
CA ILE A 126 -1.03 5.04 17.30
C ILE A 126 -1.09 6.38 16.57
N ARG A 127 -0.49 6.47 15.39
CA ARG A 127 -0.42 7.72 14.63
C ARG A 127 -0.20 7.47 13.14
N VAL A 128 -0.74 8.35 12.33
CA VAL A 128 -0.32 8.54 10.94
C VAL A 128 0.54 9.79 10.85
N ARG A 129 1.79 9.64 10.43
CA ARG A 129 2.80 10.69 10.25
C ARG A 129 2.96 10.98 8.77
N ALA A 130 3.26 12.21 8.41
CA ALA A 130 3.58 12.61 7.05
C ALA A 130 5.04 13.06 6.94
N SER A 131 5.74 12.55 5.95
CA SER A 131 7.13 12.95 5.66
C SER A 131 7.21 14.28 4.89
N GLU A 132 6.10 14.78 4.41
CA GLU A 132 5.97 15.94 3.51
C GLU A 132 6.81 15.80 2.22
N VAL A 133 7.11 14.56 1.83
CA VAL A 133 7.75 14.23 0.56
C VAL A 133 6.66 13.94 -0.47
N PRO A 134 6.55 14.70 -1.57
CA PRO A 134 5.59 14.42 -2.62
C PRO A 134 5.76 13.01 -3.20
N VAL A 135 4.67 12.37 -3.60
CA VAL A 135 4.67 10.96 -4.04
C VAL A 135 5.69 10.70 -5.15
N LEU A 136 5.79 11.61 -6.14
CA LEU A 136 6.71 11.45 -7.27
C LEU A 136 8.19 11.74 -6.92
N GLU A 137 8.45 12.28 -5.74
CA GLU A 137 9.79 12.58 -5.23
C GLU A 137 10.31 11.53 -4.25
N VAL A 138 9.50 10.50 -3.95
CA VAL A 138 9.92 9.39 -3.09
C VAL A 138 11.05 8.62 -3.77
N GLY A 139 12.20 8.51 -3.10
CA GLY A 139 13.38 7.84 -3.63
C GLY A 139 14.61 8.00 -2.74
N GLN A 140 15.79 7.65 -3.26
CA GLN A 140 17.05 7.67 -2.49
C GLN A 140 17.41 9.05 -1.92
N GLN A 141 17.06 10.12 -2.63
CA GLN A 141 17.39 11.49 -2.18
C GLN A 141 16.53 11.92 -0.98
N THR A 142 15.29 11.44 -0.89
CA THR A 142 14.32 11.78 0.16
C THR A 142 14.27 10.72 1.27
N ARG A 143 15.02 9.61 1.12
CA ARG A 143 15.08 8.51 2.08
C ARG A 143 15.34 8.97 3.52
N LYS A 144 16.22 9.95 3.70
CA LYS A 144 16.56 10.46 5.05
C LYS A 144 15.38 11.10 5.77
N ILE A 145 14.47 11.73 5.02
CA ILE A 145 13.28 12.37 5.56
C ILE A 145 12.29 11.29 6.01
N ILE A 146 12.07 10.28 5.17
CA ILE A 146 11.22 9.12 5.48
C ILE A 146 11.78 8.35 6.69
N HIS A 147 13.10 8.11 6.71
CA HIS A 147 13.77 7.47 7.85
C HIS A 147 13.59 8.27 9.15
N TYR A 148 13.68 9.59 9.09
CA TYR A 148 13.49 10.45 10.26
C TYR A 148 12.09 10.28 10.85
N GLU A 149 11.03 10.30 10.04
CA GLU A 149 9.65 10.09 10.50
C GLU A 149 9.42 8.65 11.01
N ALA A 150 10.02 7.65 10.36
CA ALA A 150 9.97 6.27 10.83
C ALA A 150 10.66 6.09 12.19
N ARG A 151 11.78 6.81 12.42
CA ARG A 151 12.47 6.83 13.72
C ARG A 151 11.60 7.50 14.79
N LEU A 152 10.92 8.62 14.48
CA LEU A 152 9.99 9.25 15.41
C LEU A 152 8.80 8.35 15.75
N ALA A 153 8.32 7.52 14.81
CA ALA A 153 7.31 6.51 15.09
C ALA A 153 7.78 5.52 16.17
N CYS A 154 9.06 5.12 16.14
CA CYS A 154 9.63 4.25 17.17
C CYS A 154 9.87 4.96 18.50
N GLU A 155 10.39 6.19 18.47
CA GLU A 155 10.87 6.90 19.67
C GLU A 155 9.74 7.62 20.42
N GLU A 156 8.85 8.31 19.70
CA GLU A 156 7.78 9.11 20.28
C GLU A 156 6.47 8.32 20.41
N ASP A 157 6.04 7.65 19.32
CA ASP A 157 4.79 6.90 19.33
C ASP A 157 4.96 5.55 20.03
N LYS A 158 6.21 5.05 20.12
CA LYS A 158 6.56 3.76 20.73
C LYS A 158 5.81 2.59 20.13
N CYS A 159 5.57 2.64 18.81
CA CYS A 159 4.90 1.57 18.08
C CYS A 159 5.78 0.31 18.01
N ASP A 160 5.14 -0.84 17.93
CA ASP A 160 5.81 -2.13 17.72
C ASP A 160 6.24 -2.29 16.26
N VAL A 161 5.46 -1.74 15.32
CA VAL A 161 5.66 -1.87 13.86
C VAL A 161 5.52 -0.50 13.19
N VAL A 162 6.38 -0.22 12.22
CA VAL A 162 6.23 0.94 11.32
C VAL A 162 5.64 0.49 9.99
N VAL A 163 4.62 1.20 9.52
CA VAL A 163 3.99 0.96 8.21
C VAL A 163 4.39 2.08 7.24
N LEU A 164 4.90 1.73 6.06
CA LEU A 164 5.23 2.68 5.01
C LEU A 164 4.01 2.96 4.14
N GLY A 165 3.52 4.17 4.22
CA GLY A 165 2.25 4.64 3.68
C GLY A 165 2.29 5.14 2.23
N CYS A 166 3.15 4.57 1.39
CA CYS A 166 3.19 4.86 -0.04
C CYS A 166 3.83 3.69 -0.81
N ALA A 167 3.28 3.33 -1.96
CA ALA A 167 3.86 2.31 -2.83
C ALA A 167 5.31 2.61 -3.25
N GLY A 168 5.64 3.88 -3.45
CA GLY A 168 7.00 4.31 -3.78
C GLY A 168 8.03 4.06 -2.67
N MET A 169 7.60 3.75 -1.45
CA MET A 169 8.49 3.44 -0.31
C MET A 169 8.83 1.94 -0.19
N ALA A 170 8.27 1.06 -1.04
CA ALA A 170 8.43 -0.39 -0.92
C ALA A 170 9.90 -0.84 -0.81
N GLY A 171 10.79 -0.27 -1.62
CA GLY A 171 12.22 -0.57 -1.59
C GLY A 171 12.97 -0.13 -0.32
N LEU A 172 12.32 0.57 0.62
CA LEU A 172 12.95 1.08 1.85
C LEU A 172 12.73 0.18 3.06
N ALA A 173 11.72 -0.69 3.05
CA ALA A 173 11.27 -1.41 4.24
C ALA A 173 12.39 -2.25 4.89
N GLN A 174 13.10 -3.06 4.10
CA GLN A 174 14.15 -3.93 4.63
C GLN A 174 15.29 -3.15 5.29
N SER A 175 15.79 -2.09 4.64
CA SER A 175 16.89 -1.30 5.17
C SER A 175 16.47 -0.50 6.42
N LEU A 176 15.25 0.07 6.41
CA LEU A 176 14.71 0.77 7.58
C LEU A 176 14.47 -0.19 8.75
N SER A 177 13.99 -1.40 8.48
CA SER A 177 13.80 -2.41 9.54
C SER A 177 15.11 -2.77 10.24
N ALA A 178 16.19 -2.92 9.47
CA ALA A 178 17.52 -3.19 10.02
C ALA A 178 18.10 -2.00 10.83
N GLU A 179 17.90 -0.78 10.33
CA GLU A 179 18.41 0.44 10.98
C GLU A 179 17.63 0.82 12.25
N LEU A 180 16.33 0.57 12.27
CA LEU A 180 15.45 0.91 13.40
C LEU A 180 15.33 -0.21 14.42
N GLU A 181 15.84 -1.41 14.12
CA GLU A 181 15.67 -2.62 14.92
C GLU A 181 14.19 -2.90 15.26
N ARG A 182 13.32 -2.61 14.30
CA ARG A 182 11.86 -2.76 14.37
C ARG A 182 11.32 -3.29 13.05
N PRO A 183 10.25 -4.08 13.05
CA PRO A 183 9.56 -4.44 11.82
C PRO A 183 9.08 -3.18 11.09
N VAL A 184 9.46 -3.05 9.82
CA VAL A 184 8.96 -2.03 8.91
C VAL A 184 8.28 -2.74 7.76
N ILE A 185 7.01 -2.41 7.52
CA ILE A 185 6.15 -3.06 6.52
C ILE A 185 5.90 -2.10 5.39
N ASP A 186 6.09 -2.54 4.17
CA ASP A 186 5.53 -1.89 2.99
C ASP A 186 4.31 -2.67 2.48
N GLY A 187 3.36 -1.91 1.93
CA GLY A 187 2.10 -2.49 1.50
C GLY A 187 2.20 -3.34 0.22
N VAL A 188 3.19 -3.08 -0.62
CA VAL A 188 3.34 -3.80 -1.90
C VAL A 188 3.76 -5.24 -1.64
N SER A 189 4.79 -5.45 -0.81
CA SER A 189 5.25 -6.79 -0.42
C SER A 189 4.16 -7.55 0.33
N ALA A 190 3.50 -6.91 1.31
CA ALA A 190 2.44 -7.52 2.08
C ALA A 190 1.26 -7.95 1.19
N ALA A 191 0.81 -7.08 0.26
CA ALA A 191 -0.28 -7.39 -0.65
C ALA A 191 0.08 -8.51 -1.63
N MET A 192 1.30 -8.57 -2.13
CA MET A 192 1.77 -9.66 -3.00
C MET A 192 1.70 -11.01 -2.28
N GLU A 193 2.20 -11.10 -1.05
CA GLU A 193 2.15 -12.34 -0.26
C GLU A 193 0.70 -12.75 0.03
N PHE A 194 -0.16 -11.81 0.40
CA PHE A 194 -1.57 -12.11 0.65
C PHE A 194 -2.30 -12.53 -0.63
N CYS A 195 -2.12 -11.85 -1.76
CA CYS A 195 -2.71 -12.25 -3.04
C CYS A 195 -2.37 -13.71 -3.36
N GLN A 196 -1.10 -14.06 -3.34
CA GLN A 196 -0.63 -15.41 -3.67
C GLN A 196 -1.14 -16.46 -2.68
N THR A 197 -1.22 -16.12 -1.40
CA THR A 197 -1.77 -17.01 -0.37
C THR A 197 -3.26 -17.25 -0.57
N LEU A 198 -4.04 -16.21 -0.80
CA LEU A 198 -5.49 -16.33 -1.02
C LEU A 198 -5.82 -17.07 -2.31
N VAL A 199 -5.05 -16.87 -3.37
CA VAL A 199 -5.21 -17.65 -4.63
C VAL A 199 -5.02 -19.14 -4.34
N ARG A 200 -3.94 -19.52 -3.63
CA ARG A 200 -3.70 -20.94 -3.26
C ARG A 200 -4.81 -21.51 -2.37
N MET A 201 -5.32 -20.75 -1.42
CA MET A 201 -6.41 -21.20 -0.54
C MET A 201 -7.73 -21.41 -1.29
N ARG A 202 -7.95 -20.71 -2.39
CA ARG A 202 -9.15 -20.87 -3.23
C ARG A 202 -9.03 -22.02 -4.22
N ALA A 203 -7.82 -22.39 -4.61
CA ALA A 203 -7.57 -23.51 -5.53
C ALA A 203 -7.59 -24.88 -4.84
N ALA A 204 -7.59 -24.91 -3.51
CA ALA A 204 -7.67 -26.12 -2.70
C ALA A 204 -9.13 -26.51 -2.43
#